data_cb4abc57672143bb4e9452c36d1a1cbc
#
_entry.id   cb4abc57672143bb4e9452c36d1a1cbc
#
_cell.length_a   1.000
_cell.length_b   1.000
_cell.length_c   1.000
_cell.angle_alpha   90.00
_cell.angle_beta   90.00
_cell.angle_gamma   90.00
#
_symmetry.space_group_name_H-M   'P 1'
#
loop_
_entity.id
_entity.type
_entity.pdbx_description
1 polymer ?
#
loop_
_entity_poly.entity_id
_entity_poly.type
_entity_poly.pdbx_seq_one_letter_code
_entity_poly.pdbx_strand_id
1 'polypeptide(L)'
;MIYRITKYDPTLRDAEGRYLPWTWTSYSDIGRAVNGCALCPAAYLETERRYTDALICILQALHVDALRVKELEPPVRSSAVLQNDFAEKGLSLSAAQADFLRRVADISEISVPDFEVCFQLQLRECFWCRLVDPQGRAAVWFGYDYYMYVACKEIPAALVRKICAGGLYVEAQTTKGSWLNQNIT
;
A
#
# COMPACT_ATOMS: atom_id res chain seq x y z
N MET A 1 7.62 5.42 -15.55
CA MET A 1 7.43 3.95 -15.51
C MET A 1 6.52 3.63 -14.34
N ILE A 2 5.77 2.51 -14.38
CA ILE A 2 4.96 2.09 -13.24
C ILE A 2 5.58 0.82 -12.69
N TYR A 3 5.74 0.78 -11.37
CA TYR A 3 6.21 -0.38 -10.64
C TYR A 3 5.08 -0.92 -9.78
N ARG A 4 4.86 -2.23 -9.82
CA ARG A 4 4.04 -2.95 -8.87
C ARG A 4 4.93 -3.51 -7.78
N ILE A 5 4.61 -3.20 -6.53
CA ILE A 5 5.30 -3.73 -5.36
C ILE A 5 4.34 -4.70 -4.68
N THR A 6 4.81 -5.90 -4.39
CA THR A 6 3.94 -6.99 -3.95
C THR A 6 4.68 -8.01 -3.08
N LYS A 7 3.95 -8.72 -2.23
CA LYS A 7 4.42 -9.90 -1.48
C LYS A 7 4.38 -11.19 -2.30
N TYR A 8 3.80 -11.15 -3.51
CA TYR A 8 3.61 -12.32 -4.36
C TYR A 8 4.81 -12.55 -5.25
N ASP A 9 5.39 -13.76 -5.17
CA ASP A 9 6.51 -14.14 -6.04
C ASP A 9 6.06 -14.16 -7.51
N PRO A 10 6.65 -13.34 -8.39
CA PRO A 10 6.25 -13.29 -9.79
C PRO A 10 6.50 -14.59 -10.55
N THR A 11 7.41 -15.46 -10.06
CA THR A 11 7.68 -16.76 -10.68
C THR A 11 6.53 -17.77 -10.48
N LEU A 12 5.62 -17.49 -9.55
CA LEU A 12 4.44 -18.31 -9.23
C LEU A 12 3.17 -17.80 -9.93
N ARG A 13 3.32 -17.07 -11.02
CA ARG A 13 2.19 -16.60 -11.84
C ARG A 13 2.01 -17.50 -13.08
N ASP A 14 0.76 -17.63 -13.53
CA ASP A 14 0.46 -18.25 -14.81
C ASP A 14 0.78 -17.33 -16.00
N ALA A 15 0.53 -17.81 -17.21
CA ALA A 15 0.74 -17.07 -18.46
C ALA A 15 -0.14 -15.79 -18.56
N GLU A 16 -1.27 -15.78 -17.87
CA GLU A 16 -2.19 -14.66 -17.77
C GLU A 16 -1.83 -13.67 -16.64
N GLY A 17 -0.77 -13.96 -15.87
CA GLY A 17 -0.26 -13.14 -14.77
C GLY A 17 -1.01 -13.30 -13.45
N ARG A 18 -1.89 -14.31 -13.31
CA ARG A 18 -2.61 -14.62 -12.07
C ARG A 18 -1.68 -15.36 -11.12
N TYR A 19 -1.68 -14.97 -9.84
CA TYR A 19 -0.93 -15.66 -8.80
C TYR A 19 -1.58 -17.00 -8.46
N LEU A 20 -0.82 -18.09 -8.62
CA LEU A 20 -1.35 -19.44 -8.49
C LEU A 20 -1.54 -19.91 -7.04
N PRO A 21 -0.59 -19.64 -6.10
CA PRO A 21 -0.79 -20.08 -4.73
C PRO A 21 -1.91 -19.31 -4.06
N TRP A 22 -2.80 -20.03 -3.37
CA TRP A 22 -3.79 -19.38 -2.52
C TRP A 22 -3.11 -18.79 -1.28
N THR A 23 -3.35 -17.49 -1.03
CA THR A 23 -2.78 -16.75 0.10
C THR A 23 -3.75 -15.65 0.54
N TRP A 24 -3.49 -15.05 1.69
CA TRP A 24 -4.27 -13.92 2.17
C TRP A 24 -4.06 -12.67 1.31
N THR A 25 -5.09 -11.84 1.20
CA THR A 25 -5.10 -10.65 0.33
C THR A 25 -5.46 -9.37 1.07
N SER A 26 -5.96 -9.48 2.30
CA SER A 26 -6.45 -8.35 3.10
C SER A 26 -6.20 -8.58 4.59
N TYR A 27 -6.24 -7.50 5.39
CA TYR A 27 -6.23 -7.61 6.86
C TYR A 27 -7.44 -8.41 7.39
N SER A 28 -8.53 -8.43 6.66
CA SER A 28 -9.73 -9.20 7.02
C SER A 28 -9.50 -10.71 7.04
N ASP A 29 -8.42 -11.19 6.41
CA ASP A 29 -8.03 -12.59 6.40
C ASP A 29 -7.30 -13.04 7.67
N ILE A 30 -6.97 -12.11 8.59
CA ILE A 30 -6.39 -12.46 9.88
C ILE A 30 -7.33 -13.42 10.63
N GLY A 31 -6.77 -14.54 11.10
CA GLY A 31 -7.50 -15.64 11.73
C GLY A 31 -8.03 -16.70 10.76
N ARG A 32 -8.04 -16.43 9.45
CA ARG A 32 -8.40 -17.45 8.44
C ARG A 32 -7.24 -18.38 8.17
N ALA A 33 -7.54 -19.67 8.06
CA ALA A 33 -6.55 -20.66 7.64
C ALA A 33 -6.35 -20.60 6.11
N VAL A 34 -5.11 -20.40 5.71
CA VAL A 34 -4.65 -20.46 4.32
C VAL A 34 -3.58 -21.53 4.24
N ASN A 35 -3.80 -22.55 3.41
CA ASN A 35 -2.87 -23.71 3.29
C ASN A 35 -2.54 -24.38 4.64
N GLY A 36 -3.54 -24.49 5.53
CA GLY A 36 -3.39 -25.13 6.84
C GLY A 36 -2.78 -24.27 7.94
N CYS A 37 -2.36 -23.04 7.64
CA CYS A 37 -1.84 -22.08 8.62
C CYS A 37 -2.76 -20.85 8.70
N ALA A 38 -3.16 -20.49 9.92
CA ALA A 38 -3.91 -19.25 10.12
C ALA A 38 -2.98 -18.03 10.03
N LEU A 39 -3.42 -17.00 9.29
CA LEU A 39 -2.72 -15.72 9.29
C LEU A 39 -2.81 -15.12 10.70
N CYS A 40 -1.70 -14.99 11.39
CA CYS A 40 -1.66 -14.31 12.67
C CYS A 40 -1.45 -12.80 12.54
N PRO A 41 -1.89 -11.98 13.51
CA PRO A 41 -1.71 -10.53 13.48
C PRO A 41 -0.26 -10.10 13.31
N ALA A 42 0.69 -10.81 13.96
CA ALA A 42 2.11 -10.48 13.88
C ALA A 42 2.66 -10.64 12.44
N ALA A 43 2.28 -11.70 11.72
CA ALA A 43 2.70 -11.92 10.34
C ALA A 43 2.08 -10.87 9.39
N TYR A 44 0.84 -10.47 9.64
CA TYR A 44 0.20 -9.39 8.91
C TYR A 44 0.94 -8.06 9.14
N LEU A 45 1.16 -7.66 10.40
CA LEU A 45 1.82 -6.40 10.76
C LEU A 45 3.25 -6.34 10.21
N GLU A 46 3.98 -7.44 10.21
CA GLU A 46 5.32 -7.50 9.63
C GLU A 46 5.27 -7.25 8.11
N THR A 47 4.27 -7.81 7.41
CA THR A 47 4.09 -7.55 5.99
C THR A 47 3.68 -6.11 5.73
N GLU A 48 2.73 -5.56 6.49
CA GLU A 48 2.31 -4.16 6.43
C GLU A 48 3.52 -3.22 6.59
N ARG A 49 4.35 -3.48 7.61
CA ARG A 49 5.57 -2.71 7.86
C ARG A 49 6.52 -2.74 6.65
N ARG A 50 6.75 -3.91 6.05
CA ARG A 50 7.60 -4.04 4.86
C ARG A 50 7.11 -3.18 3.69
N TYR A 51 5.81 -3.14 3.44
CA TYR A 51 5.23 -2.28 2.39
C TYR A 51 5.42 -0.79 2.72
N THR A 52 5.12 -0.41 3.94
CA THR A 52 5.26 0.97 4.40
C THR A 52 6.71 1.44 4.33
N ASP A 53 7.65 0.64 4.84
CA ASP A 53 9.09 0.93 4.79
C ASP A 53 9.59 1.03 3.35
N ALA A 54 9.17 0.11 2.47
CA ALA A 54 9.55 0.14 1.06
C ALA A 54 9.10 1.43 0.39
N LEU A 55 7.84 1.83 0.61
CA LEU A 55 7.30 3.05 0.02
C LEU A 55 8.00 4.31 0.55
N ILE A 56 8.22 4.40 1.86
CA ILE A 56 8.94 5.52 2.47
C ILE A 56 10.37 5.60 1.88
N CYS A 57 11.09 4.48 1.78
CA CYS A 57 12.43 4.46 1.18
C CYS A 57 12.41 4.90 -0.30
N ILE A 58 11.38 4.52 -1.07
CA ILE A 58 11.24 4.95 -2.47
C ILE A 58 11.03 6.46 -2.54
N LEU A 59 10.09 7.00 -1.75
CA LEU A 59 9.80 8.42 -1.74
C LEU A 59 11.02 9.26 -1.30
N GLN A 60 11.76 8.79 -0.30
CA GLN A 60 13.02 9.42 0.12
C GLN A 60 14.06 9.42 -1.01
N ALA A 61 14.23 8.29 -1.71
CA ALA A 61 15.17 8.21 -2.84
C ALA A 61 14.77 9.11 -4.02
N LEU A 62 13.49 9.43 -4.14
CA LEU A 62 12.94 10.36 -5.13
C LEU A 62 12.86 11.80 -4.62
N HIS A 63 13.33 12.07 -3.39
CA HIS A 63 13.25 13.38 -2.72
C HIS A 63 11.81 13.93 -2.63
N VAL A 64 10.84 13.06 -2.36
CA VAL A 64 9.43 13.41 -2.22
C VAL A 64 9.11 13.60 -0.73
N ASP A 65 8.80 14.82 -0.32
CA ASP A 65 8.53 15.20 1.07
C ASP A 65 7.04 15.48 1.33
N ALA A 66 6.26 15.63 0.26
CA ALA A 66 4.82 15.86 0.32
C ALA A 66 4.10 15.17 -0.84
N LEU A 67 2.85 14.77 -0.62
CA LEU A 67 1.99 14.13 -1.61
C LEU A 67 0.59 14.74 -1.55
N ARG A 68 0.07 15.20 -2.68
CA ARG A 68 -1.33 15.63 -2.82
C ARG A 68 -2.26 14.44 -2.85
N VAL A 69 -3.33 14.56 -2.12
CA VAL A 69 -4.43 13.59 -2.13
C VAL A 69 -5.32 13.85 -3.34
N LYS A 70 -5.54 12.83 -4.15
CA LYS A 70 -6.40 12.84 -5.34
C LYS A 70 -7.36 11.66 -5.28
N GLU A 71 -8.53 11.81 -5.90
CA GLU A 71 -9.50 10.73 -6.05
C GLU A 71 -9.85 10.06 -4.70
N LEU A 72 -10.01 10.85 -3.65
CA LEU A 72 -10.28 10.32 -2.32
C LEU A 72 -11.65 9.64 -2.28
N GLU A 73 -11.64 8.37 -1.92
CA GLU A 73 -12.81 7.61 -1.45
C GLU A 73 -12.75 7.61 0.09
N PRO A 74 -13.56 8.43 0.76
CA PRO A 74 -13.44 8.61 2.21
C PRO A 74 -13.87 7.36 2.98
N PRO A 75 -13.50 7.25 4.28
CA PRO A 75 -13.90 6.14 5.12
C PRO A 75 -15.42 6.00 5.17
N VAL A 76 -15.90 4.79 4.86
CA VAL A 76 -17.34 4.45 4.99
C VAL A 76 -17.68 4.09 6.44
N ARG A 77 -16.69 3.64 7.22
CA ARG A 77 -16.83 3.18 8.60
C ARG A 77 -16.30 4.23 9.57
N SER A 78 -17.01 4.46 10.66
CA SER A 78 -16.53 5.34 11.74
C SER A 78 -15.29 4.75 12.44
N SER A 79 -14.50 5.62 13.08
CA SER A 79 -13.33 5.16 13.85
C SER A 79 -13.69 4.16 14.94
N ALA A 80 -14.88 4.26 15.55
CA ALA A 80 -15.33 3.30 16.56
C ALA A 80 -15.59 1.91 15.95
N VAL A 81 -16.21 1.83 14.77
CA VAL A 81 -16.42 0.58 14.04
C VAL A 81 -15.09 -0.03 13.64
N LEU A 82 -14.17 0.77 13.09
CA LEU A 82 -12.83 0.31 12.71
C LEU A 82 -12.04 -0.19 13.91
N GLN A 83 -12.16 0.45 15.07
CA GLN A 83 -11.49 0.00 16.30
C GLN A 83 -11.97 -1.36 16.75
N ASN A 84 -13.27 -1.64 16.68
CA ASN A 84 -13.84 -2.95 17.01
C ASN A 84 -13.38 -4.01 15.99
N ASP A 85 -13.49 -3.73 14.70
CA ASP A 85 -13.03 -4.64 13.65
C ASP A 85 -11.55 -5.01 13.81
N PHE A 86 -10.71 -4.02 14.12
CA PHE A 86 -9.27 -4.26 14.33
C PHE A 86 -9.03 -5.08 15.60
N ALA A 87 -9.73 -4.78 16.69
CA ALA A 87 -9.60 -5.53 17.93
C ALA A 87 -9.97 -7.02 17.76
N GLU A 88 -11.03 -7.33 17.00
CA GLU A 88 -11.43 -8.70 16.66
C GLU A 88 -10.34 -9.43 15.86
N LYS A 89 -9.52 -8.70 15.12
CA LYS A 89 -8.38 -9.22 14.35
C LYS A 89 -7.06 -9.20 15.12
N GLY A 90 -7.06 -8.80 16.39
CA GLY A 90 -5.84 -8.64 17.18
C GLY A 90 -4.97 -7.47 16.73
N LEU A 91 -5.55 -6.52 16.01
CA LEU A 91 -4.93 -5.24 15.62
C LEU A 91 -5.40 -4.12 16.56
N SER A 92 -4.75 -2.98 16.48
CA SER A 92 -5.17 -1.77 17.19
C SER A 92 -5.23 -0.58 16.24
N LEU A 93 -6.13 0.34 16.53
CA LEU A 93 -6.18 1.66 15.92
C LEU A 93 -5.44 2.63 16.85
N SER A 94 -4.28 3.14 16.44
CA SER A 94 -3.52 4.10 17.23
C SER A 94 -4.21 5.45 17.30
N ALA A 95 -3.85 6.28 18.29
CA ALA A 95 -4.37 7.65 18.40
C ALA A 95 -4.05 8.47 17.14
N ALA A 96 -2.87 8.33 16.55
CA ALA A 96 -2.48 8.99 15.32
C ALA A 96 -3.33 8.54 14.12
N GLN A 97 -3.61 7.23 14.00
CA GLN A 97 -4.48 6.69 12.96
C GLN A 97 -5.93 7.18 13.11
N ALA A 98 -6.46 7.18 14.35
CA ALA A 98 -7.80 7.70 14.62
C ALA A 98 -7.91 9.20 14.32
N ASP A 99 -6.87 9.97 14.64
CA ASP A 99 -6.81 11.40 14.30
C ASP A 99 -6.78 11.62 12.79
N PHE A 100 -5.93 10.89 12.08
CA PHE A 100 -5.83 10.96 10.63
C PHE A 100 -7.18 10.66 9.96
N LEU A 101 -7.89 9.61 10.39
CA LEU A 101 -9.21 9.24 9.85
C LEU A 101 -10.28 10.31 10.07
N ARG A 102 -10.23 11.07 11.18
CA ARG A 102 -11.18 12.18 11.41
C ARG A 102 -11.02 13.33 10.43
N ARG A 103 -9.79 13.58 9.99
CA ARG A 103 -9.44 14.74 9.14
C ARG A 103 -9.18 14.39 7.67
N VAL A 104 -9.14 13.08 7.30
CA VAL A 104 -8.73 12.65 5.95
C VAL A 104 -9.60 13.24 4.83
N ALA A 105 -10.89 13.48 5.08
CA ALA A 105 -11.80 14.08 4.10
C ALA A 105 -11.43 15.52 3.73
N ASP A 106 -10.76 16.23 4.65
CA ASP A 106 -10.35 17.63 4.49
C ASP A 106 -8.87 17.76 4.08
N ILE A 107 -8.13 16.64 4.00
CA ILE A 107 -6.71 16.65 3.65
C ILE A 107 -6.55 16.75 2.15
N SER A 108 -5.91 17.81 1.67
CA SER A 108 -5.51 17.96 0.27
C SER A 108 -4.06 17.50 0.01
N GLU A 109 -3.23 17.48 1.05
CA GLU A 109 -1.82 17.13 0.98
C GLU A 109 -1.37 16.47 2.29
N ILE A 110 -0.51 15.45 2.18
CA ILE A 110 0.16 14.80 3.32
C ILE A 110 1.67 15.03 3.21
N SER A 111 2.33 15.10 4.33
CA SER A 111 3.79 15.25 4.44
C SER A 111 4.43 14.07 5.16
N VAL A 112 5.75 14.04 5.23
CA VAL A 112 6.53 12.92 5.80
C VAL A 112 6.00 12.39 7.13
N PRO A 113 5.61 13.22 8.13
CA PRO A 113 5.05 12.73 9.39
C PRO A 113 3.76 11.91 9.25
N ASP A 114 2.97 12.16 8.19
CA ASP A 114 1.69 11.47 7.95
C ASP A 114 1.85 10.21 7.05
N PHE A 115 2.99 10.03 6.38
CA PHE A 115 3.16 8.98 5.37
C PHE A 115 2.89 7.58 5.94
N GLU A 116 3.53 7.24 7.05
CA GLU A 116 3.37 5.92 7.65
C GLU A 116 1.92 5.62 7.99
N VAL A 117 1.26 6.56 8.67
CA VAL A 117 -0.15 6.44 9.09
C VAL A 117 -1.07 6.31 7.87
N CYS A 118 -0.87 7.15 6.87
CA CYS A 118 -1.68 7.13 5.64
C CYS A 118 -1.55 5.80 4.91
N PHE A 119 -0.33 5.28 4.76
CA PHE A 119 -0.07 4.02 4.03
C PHE A 119 -0.63 2.81 4.78
N GLN A 120 -0.44 2.74 6.11
CA GLN A 120 -1.03 1.68 6.93
C GLN A 120 -2.55 1.66 6.82
N LEU A 121 -3.21 2.81 6.90
CA LEU A 121 -4.66 2.90 6.80
C LEU A 121 -5.20 2.51 5.43
N GLN A 122 -4.49 2.82 4.34
CA GLN A 122 -4.85 2.36 3.01
C GLN A 122 -4.63 0.85 2.85
N LEU A 123 -3.52 0.28 3.38
CA LEU A 123 -3.29 -1.16 3.41
C LEU A 123 -4.36 -1.91 4.24
N ARG A 124 -4.94 -1.26 5.25
CA ARG A 124 -6.07 -1.76 6.04
C ARG A 124 -7.44 -1.41 5.44
N GLU A 125 -7.47 -0.93 4.19
CA GLU A 125 -8.72 -0.65 3.47
C GLU A 125 -9.67 0.31 4.22
N CYS A 126 -9.10 1.26 5.00
CA CYS A 126 -9.90 2.22 5.75
C CYS A 126 -10.47 3.30 4.84
N PHE A 127 -9.75 3.68 3.82
CA PHE A 127 -10.11 4.60 2.74
C PHE A 127 -9.22 4.31 1.54
N TRP A 128 -9.54 4.87 0.39
CA TRP A 128 -8.69 4.81 -0.79
C TRP A 128 -8.43 6.21 -1.35
N CYS A 129 -7.21 6.44 -1.82
CA CYS A 129 -6.87 7.63 -2.59
C CYS A 129 -5.66 7.38 -3.48
N ARG A 130 -5.46 8.26 -4.44
CA ARG A 130 -4.20 8.41 -5.16
C ARG A 130 -3.38 9.51 -4.50
N LEU A 131 -2.10 9.27 -4.35
CA LEU A 131 -1.13 10.22 -3.78
C LEU A 131 -0.18 10.66 -4.89
N VAL A 132 -0.07 11.97 -5.14
CA VAL A 132 0.70 12.51 -6.26
C VAL A 132 1.67 13.56 -5.76
N ASP A 133 2.95 13.40 -6.08
CA ASP A 133 3.96 14.43 -5.80
C ASP A 133 3.62 15.73 -6.54
N PRO A 134 3.57 16.88 -5.87
CA PRO A 134 3.31 18.17 -6.49
C PRO A 134 4.25 18.53 -7.65
N GLN A 135 5.46 17.97 -7.65
CA GLN A 135 6.49 18.18 -8.68
C GLN A 135 6.48 17.09 -9.78
N GLY A 136 5.55 16.12 -9.69
CA GLY A 136 5.38 15.09 -10.70
C GLY A 136 6.47 14.00 -10.69
N ARG A 137 7.28 13.87 -9.63
CA ARG A 137 8.34 12.85 -9.52
C ARG A 137 7.78 11.48 -9.22
N ALA A 138 6.65 11.40 -8.50
CA ALA A 138 6.00 10.16 -8.14
C ALA A 138 4.48 10.27 -8.07
N ALA A 139 3.80 9.15 -8.33
CA ALA A 139 2.42 8.93 -7.92
C ALA A 139 2.30 7.53 -7.31
N VAL A 140 1.47 7.40 -6.27
CA VAL A 140 1.30 6.17 -5.50
C VAL A 140 -0.18 5.85 -5.36
N TRP A 141 -0.53 4.58 -5.46
CA TRP A 141 -1.87 4.09 -5.13
C TRP A 141 -1.83 2.63 -4.69
N PHE A 142 -2.84 2.22 -3.94
CA PHE A 142 -3.02 0.85 -3.51
C PHE A 142 -4.15 0.23 -4.33
N GLY A 143 -3.92 -0.98 -4.83
CA GLY A 143 -4.91 -1.76 -5.57
C GLY A 143 -5.50 -2.86 -4.70
N TYR A 144 -6.37 -3.68 -5.29
CA TYR A 144 -6.89 -4.90 -4.67
C TYR A 144 -5.77 -5.90 -4.39
N ASP A 145 -6.06 -6.88 -3.54
CA ASP A 145 -5.19 -8.02 -3.24
C ASP A 145 -3.80 -7.61 -2.72
N TYR A 146 -3.73 -6.52 -1.95
CA TYR A 146 -2.50 -6.05 -1.33
C TYR A 146 -1.42 -5.66 -2.36
N TYR A 147 -1.82 -5.16 -3.53
CA TYR A 147 -0.91 -4.57 -4.50
C TYR A 147 -0.67 -3.09 -4.20
N MET A 148 0.58 -2.67 -4.31
CA MET A 148 0.98 -1.26 -4.25
C MET A 148 1.64 -0.86 -5.56
N TYR A 149 1.30 0.32 -6.06
CA TYR A 149 1.84 0.84 -7.31
C TYR A 149 2.55 2.16 -7.08
N VAL A 150 3.70 2.31 -7.73
CA VAL A 150 4.46 3.55 -7.74
C VAL A 150 4.78 3.91 -9.19
N ALA A 151 4.26 5.04 -9.66
CA ALA A 151 4.65 5.64 -10.92
C ALA A 151 5.78 6.64 -10.66
N CYS A 152 6.93 6.45 -11.29
CA CYS A 152 8.09 7.35 -11.20
C CYS A 152 9.01 7.13 -12.40
N LYS A 153 10.04 7.97 -12.53
CA LYS A 153 11.02 7.80 -13.60
C LYS A 153 11.75 6.47 -13.47
N GLU A 154 12.31 6.20 -12.29
CA GLU A 154 13.06 4.98 -11.99
C GLU A 154 13.17 4.79 -10.48
N ILE A 155 13.11 3.54 -10.00
CA ILE A 155 13.49 3.16 -8.64
C ILE A 155 14.95 2.68 -8.70
N PRO A 156 15.88 3.26 -7.89
CA PRO A 156 17.28 2.87 -7.93
C PRO A 156 17.49 1.36 -7.74
N ALA A 157 18.31 0.72 -8.57
CA ALA A 157 18.50 -0.73 -8.56
C ALA A 157 18.98 -1.27 -7.20
N ALA A 158 19.78 -0.50 -6.45
CA ALA A 158 20.18 -0.87 -5.10
C ALA A 158 19.00 -0.92 -4.14
N LEU A 159 18.04 0.00 -4.27
CA LEU A 159 16.82 0.02 -3.46
C LEU A 159 15.89 -1.13 -3.84
N VAL A 160 15.74 -1.43 -5.13
CA VAL A 160 14.99 -2.62 -5.59
C VAL A 160 15.55 -3.89 -4.94
N ARG A 161 16.88 -4.08 -4.96
CA ARG A 161 17.50 -5.23 -4.30
C ARG A 161 17.23 -5.27 -2.78
N LYS A 162 17.29 -4.12 -2.10
CA LYS A 162 16.98 -4.01 -0.67
C LYS A 162 15.52 -4.41 -0.37
N ILE A 163 14.57 -3.92 -1.17
CA ILE A 163 13.15 -4.24 -1.03
C ILE A 163 12.92 -5.74 -1.25
N CYS A 164 13.53 -6.32 -2.29
CA CYS A 164 13.42 -7.75 -2.57
C CYS A 164 14.05 -8.61 -1.47
N ALA A 165 15.20 -8.23 -0.94
CA ALA A 165 15.81 -8.90 0.20
C ALA A 165 14.96 -8.83 1.47
N GLY A 166 14.09 -7.82 1.58
CA GLY A 166 13.08 -7.68 2.63
C GLY A 166 11.82 -8.55 2.44
N GLY A 167 11.75 -9.35 1.37
CA GLY A 167 10.64 -10.28 1.11
C GLY A 167 9.46 -9.67 0.34
N LEU A 168 9.66 -8.53 -0.34
CA LEU A 168 8.74 -8.00 -1.34
C LEU A 168 9.34 -8.17 -2.73
N TYR A 169 8.51 -8.01 -3.76
CA TYR A 169 8.92 -8.04 -5.16
C TYR A 169 8.59 -6.71 -5.82
N VAL A 170 9.47 -6.25 -6.71
CA VAL A 170 9.30 -5.02 -7.48
C VAL A 170 9.25 -5.38 -8.97
N GLU A 171 8.09 -5.22 -9.57
CA GLU A 171 7.83 -5.60 -10.94
C GLU A 171 7.57 -4.34 -11.79
N ALA A 172 8.43 -4.08 -12.80
CA ALA A 172 8.14 -3.04 -13.77
C ALA A 172 6.96 -3.45 -14.64
N GLN A 173 5.92 -2.60 -14.71
CA GLN A 173 4.74 -2.84 -15.51
C GLN A 173 4.96 -2.27 -16.92
N THR A 174 4.93 -3.14 -17.93
CA THR A 174 4.86 -2.70 -19.32
C THR A 174 3.46 -2.17 -19.58
N THR A 175 3.33 -0.87 -19.75
CA THR A 175 2.05 -0.17 -19.99
C THR A 175 1.46 -0.58 -21.34
N LYS A 176 0.68 -1.64 -21.38
CA LYS A 176 -0.26 -1.95 -22.46
C LYS A 176 -1.71 -1.60 -22.08
N GLY A 177 -1.92 -0.74 -21.09
CA GLY A 177 -3.26 -0.34 -20.64
C GLY A 177 -3.42 1.19 -20.66
N SER A 178 -4.37 1.66 -21.46
CA SER A 178 -4.62 3.09 -21.74
C SER A 178 -5.06 3.93 -20.54
N TRP A 179 -5.51 3.35 -19.43
CA TRP A 179 -5.98 4.08 -18.27
C TRP A 179 -4.85 4.64 -17.39
N LEU A 180 -3.63 4.07 -17.48
CA LEU A 180 -2.46 4.52 -16.73
C LEU A 180 -1.83 5.81 -17.29
N ASN A 181 -2.01 6.08 -18.59
CA ASN A 181 -1.44 7.25 -19.25
C ASN A 181 -2.31 8.52 -19.12
N GLN A 182 -3.55 8.42 -18.67
CA GLN A 182 -4.48 9.55 -18.61
C GLN A 182 -4.41 10.37 -17.30
N ASN A 183 -3.62 9.93 -16.29
CA ASN A 183 -3.73 10.46 -14.94
C ASN A 183 -2.39 10.87 -14.29
N ILE A 184 -1.34 11.13 -15.07
CA ILE A 184 -0.05 11.69 -14.58
C ILE A 184 0.06 13.21 -14.88
N THR A 185 -0.96 13.80 -15.45
CA THR A 185 -1.05 15.26 -15.66
C THR A 185 -1.91 15.93 -14.61
#